data_c1a1015e9ec8b8c1e6b02459b3c80251
#
_entry.id   c1a1015e9ec8b8c1e6b02459b3c80251
#
_cell.length_a   1.000
_cell.length_b   1.000
_cell.length_c   1.000
_cell.angle_alpha   90.00
_cell.angle_beta   90.00
_cell.angle_gamma   90.00
#
_symmetry.space_group_name_H-M   'P 1'
#
loop_
_entity.id
_entity.type
_entity.pdbx_description
1 polymer ?
#
loop_
_entity_poly.entity_id
_entity_poly.type
_entity_poly.pdbx_seq_one_letter_code
_entity_poly.pdbx_strand_id
1 'polypeptide(L)'
;QQEAYRTKLLRSYLPGSQEMDGNARILYQKMKGNVRNGQVQVQQIFKYLPQTITSRHLQEEQARMDSIYQVIQNQPSIDFTSLVDRFSDDKRCVWIENLQTTSEFEDVAFSLAKGEISKPFFTPEGLHILQVADRKEVSAYEIVSDSLLNRLRRQPLDKGTEAIVEQLKKEYQYVP
;
A
#
# COMPACT_ATOMS: atom_id res chain seq x y z
N GLN A 1 -23.61 -9.54 -25.06
CA GLN A 1 -23.04 -10.70 -25.80
C GLN A 1 -21.57 -10.47 -26.21
N GLN A 2 -21.20 -9.32 -26.73
CA GLN A 2 -19.82 -9.02 -27.18
C GLN A 2 -18.80 -9.04 -26.00
N GLU A 3 -19.18 -8.56 -24.85
CA GLU A 3 -18.31 -8.51 -23.66
C GLU A 3 -18.05 -9.90 -23.07
N ALA A 4 -19.05 -10.79 -23.09
CA ALA A 4 -18.90 -12.18 -22.71
C ALA A 4 -17.99 -12.97 -23.66
N TYR A 5 -18.07 -12.67 -24.96
CA TYR A 5 -17.22 -13.29 -25.98
C TYR A 5 -15.77 -12.82 -25.85
N ARG A 6 -15.56 -11.53 -25.65
CA ARG A 6 -14.24 -10.92 -25.39
C ARG A 6 -13.58 -11.52 -24.14
N THR A 7 -14.33 -11.65 -23.05
CA THR A 7 -13.84 -12.28 -21.81
C THR A 7 -13.48 -13.74 -21.98
N LYS A 8 -14.27 -14.49 -22.76
CA LYS A 8 -14.00 -15.90 -23.05
C LYS A 8 -12.77 -16.07 -23.94
N LEU A 9 -12.61 -15.23 -24.96
CA LEU A 9 -11.45 -15.24 -25.84
C LEU A 9 -10.17 -14.87 -25.08
N LEU A 10 -10.21 -13.82 -24.27
CA LEU A 10 -9.07 -13.40 -23.45
C LEU A 10 -8.65 -14.47 -22.43
N ARG A 11 -9.59 -15.25 -21.90
CA ARG A 11 -9.28 -16.36 -20.99
C ARG A 11 -8.46 -17.48 -21.65
N SER A 12 -8.57 -17.68 -22.96
CA SER A 12 -7.78 -18.69 -23.67
C SER A 12 -6.29 -18.30 -23.82
N TYR A 13 -5.98 -17.01 -23.67
CA TYR A 13 -4.60 -16.48 -23.71
C TYR A 13 -4.02 -16.21 -22.32
N LEU A 14 -4.79 -16.43 -21.25
CA LEU A 14 -4.27 -16.32 -19.89
C LEU A 14 -3.41 -17.54 -19.57
N PRO A 15 -2.32 -17.36 -18.78
CA PRO A 15 -1.52 -18.47 -18.30
C PRO A 15 -2.38 -19.55 -17.65
N GLY A 16 -2.06 -20.82 -17.90
CA GLY A 16 -2.75 -21.94 -17.30
C GLY A 16 -2.72 -21.88 -15.75
N SER A 17 -3.64 -22.56 -15.09
CA SER A 17 -3.73 -22.53 -13.63
C SER A 17 -2.43 -22.93 -12.93
N GLN A 18 -1.67 -23.86 -13.48
CA GLN A 18 -0.37 -24.28 -12.94
C GLN A 18 0.71 -23.19 -13.08
N GLU A 19 0.73 -22.48 -14.22
CA GLU A 19 1.66 -21.37 -14.45
C GLU A 19 1.33 -20.20 -13.53
N MET A 20 0.05 -19.90 -13.30
CA MET A 20 -0.40 -18.89 -12.36
C MET A 20 -0.05 -19.24 -10.91
N ASP A 21 -0.16 -20.51 -10.51
CA ASP A 21 0.28 -20.95 -9.18
C ASP A 21 1.79 -20.83 -9.02
N GLY A 22 2.57 -21.20 -10.04
CA GLY A 22 4.02 -20.98 -10.07
C GLY A 22 4.40 -19.52 -9.88
N ASN A 23 3.76 -18.60 -10.61
CA ASN A 23 3.97 -17.17 -10.49
C ASN A 23 3.53 -16.62 -9.12
N ALA A 24 2.45 -17.15 -8.56
CA ALA A 24 1.99 -16.80 -7.21
C ALA A 24 3.01 -17.23 -6.14
N ARG A 25 3.62 -18.42 -6.28
CA ARG A 25 4.68 -18.89 -5.39
C ARG A 25 5.94 -18.02 -5.46
N ILE A 26 6.36 -17.63 -6.66
CA ILE A 26 7.49 -16.72 -6.86
C ILE A 26 7.20 -15.36 -6.19
N LEU A 27 6.00 -14.82 -6.40
CA LEU A 27 5.58 -13.57 -5.77
C LEU A 27 5.56 -13.69 -4.25
N TYR A 28 5.03 -14.78 -3.71
CA TYR A 28 5.04 -15.06 -2.28
C TYR A 28 6.45 -15.12 -1.70
N GLN A 29 7.39 -15.79 -2.37
CA GLN A 29 8.78 -15.84 -1.91
C GLN A 29 9.44 -14.45 -1.92
N LYS A 30 9.17 -13.64 -2.93
CA LYS A 30 9.63 -12.25 -2.98
C LYS A 30 9.02 -11.42 -1.85
N MET A 31 7.73 -11.59 -1.55
CA MET A 31 7.07 -10.91 -0.44
C MET A 31 7.67 -11.32 0.91
N LYS A 32 7.90 -12.62 1.12
CA LYS A 32 8.47 -13.16 2.36
C LYS A 32 9.90 -12.68 2.60
N GLY A 33 10.70 -12.51 1.54
CA GLY A 33 12.06 -11.99 1.61
C GLY A 33 12.17 -10.46 1.67
N ASN A 34 11.06 -9.74 1.54
CA ASN A 34 11.05 -8.28 1.54
C ASN A 34 11.02 -7.75 3.00
N VAL A 35 11.70 -6.63 3.23
CA VAL A 35 11.63 -5.88 4.50
C VAL A 35 10.18 -5.45 4.81
N ARG A 36 9.36 -5.22 3.79
CA ARG A 36 7.93 -4.89 3.88
C ARG A 36 7.05 -6.15 3.86
N ASN A 37 7.42 -7.20 4.57
CA ASN A 37 6.62 -8.42 4.64
C ASN A 37 5.50 -8.32 5.67
N GLY A 38 4.39 -9.05 5.43
CA GLY A 38 3.27 -9.15 6.35
C GLY A 38 2.36 -7.93 6.38
N GLN A 39 1.78 -7.68 7.53
CA GLN A 39 0.87 -6.56 7.80
C GLN A 39 1.35 -5.79 9.01
N VAL A 40 1.18 -4.49 8.99
CA VAL A 40 1.41 -3.62 10.15
C VAL A 40 0.13 -2.88 10.50
N GLN A 41 -0.21 -2.87 11.78
CA GLN A 41 -1.31 -2.05 12.29
C GLN A 41 -0.76 -0.70 12.67
N VAL A 42 -1.26 0.34 12.05
CA VAL A 42 -0.75 1.70 12.21
C VAL A 42 -1.83 2.65 12.71
N GLN A 43 -1.42 3.56 13.56
CA GLN A 43 -2.15 4.78 13.89
C GLN A 43 -1.21 5.97 13.72
N GLN A 44 -1.78 7.16 13.46
CA GLN A 44 -0.96 8.29 13.05
C GLN A 44 -1.49 9.61 13.59
N ILE A 45 -0.57 10.55 13.85
CA ILE A 45 -0.89 11.96 13.89
C ILE A 45 -0.67 12.49 12.48
N PHE A 46 -1.76 12.74 11.78
CA PHE A 46 -1.77 13.17 10.37
C PHE A 46 -2.26 14.58 10.26
N LYS A 47 -1.55 15.39 9.47
CA LYS A 47 -1.97 16.71 9.09
C LYS A 47 -2.05 16.83 7.57
N TYR A 48 -3.25 16.94 7.04
CA TYR A 48 -3.47 17.17 5.64
C TYR A 48 -2.85 18.50 5.17
N LEU A 49 -2.08 18.46 4.10
CA LEU A 49 -1.49 19.64 3.48
C LEU A 49 -1.99 19.78 2.05
N PRO A 50 -2.85 20.77 1.75
CA PRO A 50 -3.30 21.01 0.38
C PRO A 50 -2.12 21.45 -0.50
N GLN A 51 -2.14 21.09 -1.78
CA GLN A 51 -1.08 21.47 -2.73
C GLN A 51 -0.92 22.99 -2.90
N THR A 52 -1.94 23.76 -2.52
CA THR A 52 -1.96 25.23 -2.57
C THR A 52 -1.45 25.87 -1.28
N ILE A 53 -0.88 25.07 -0.35
CA ILE A 53 -0.39 25.58 0.93
C ILE A 53 0.73 26.61 0.72
N THR A 54 0.70 27.70 1.47
CA THR A 54 1.78 28.68 1.44
C THR A 54 3.00 28.19 2.21
N SER A 55 4.20 28.66 1.84
CA SER A 55 5.44 28.28 2.54
C SER A 55 5.40 28.63 4.05
N ARG A 56 4.76 29.72 4.40
CA ARG A 56 4.59 30.12 5.81
C ARG A 56 3.73 29.11 6.57
N HIS A 57 2.58 28.73 6.03
CA HIS A 57 1.69 27.73 6.63
C HIS A 57 2.35 26.37 6.75
N LEU A 58 3.13 25.96 5.74
CA LEU A 58 3.89 24.73 5.77
C LEU A 58 4.89 24.72 6.94
N GLN A 59 5.63 25.81 7.13
CA GLN A 59 6.58 25.95 8.24
C GLN A 59 5.89 25.91 9.60
N GLU A 60 4.72 26.55 9.71
CA GLU A 60 3.91 26.54 10.95
C GLU A 60 3.45 25.09 11.30
N GLU A 61 2.96 24.33 10.33
CA GLU A 61 2.55 22.94 10.55
C GLU A 61 3.74 22.02 10.84
N GLN A 62 4.88 22.21 10.18
CA GLN A 62 6.11 21.49 10.53
C GLN A 62 6.54 21.75 11.96
N ALA A 63 6.63 23.02 12.38
CA ALA A 63 7.01 23.38 13.73
C ALA A 63 6.05 22.81 14.79
N ARG A 64 4.76 22.72 14.45
CA ARG A 64 3.75 22.09 15.32
C ARG A 64 3.99 20.58 15.45
N MET A 65 4.22 19.87 14.34
CA MET A 65 4.52 18.45 14.36
C MET A 65 5.84 18.14 15.10
N ASP A 66 6.87 18.96 14.90
CA ASP A 66 8.14 18.82 15.63
C ASP A 66 7.95 19.01 17.13
N SER A 67 7.11 19.97 17.53
CA SER A 67 6.79 20.19 18.95
C SER A 67 6.05 18.99 19.56
N ILE A 68 5.10 18.39 18.85
CA ILE A 68 4.41 17.17 19.27
C ILE A 68 5.41 16.03 19.41
N TYR A 69 6.31 15.86 18.45
CA TYR A 69 7.32 14.82 18.49
C TYR A 69 8.29 15.01 19.67
N GLN A 70 8.70 16.22 19.99
CA GLN A 70 9.50 16.49 21.18
C GLN A 70 8.78 16.12 22.49
N VAL A 71 7.47 16.37 22.58
CA VAL A 71 6.67 15.93 23.75
C VAL A 71 6.69 14.40 23.85
N ILE A 72 6.53 13.69 22.74
CA ILE A 72 6.59 12.21 22.70
C ILE A 72 7.97 11.74 23.18
N GLN A 73 9.06 12.34 22.71
CA GLN A 73 10.40 11.96 23.12
C GLN A 73 10.70 12.19 24.58
N ASN A 74 10.18 13.30 25.14
CA ASN A 74 10.39 13.65 26.55
C ASN A 74 9.49 12.85 27.51
N GLN A 75 8.43 12.21 27.01
CA GLN A 75 7.48 11.41 27.77
C GLN A 75 7.23 10.06 27.09
N PRO A 76 8.16 9.09 27.24
CA PRO A 76 8.04 7.78 26.56
C PRO A 76 6.80 6.96 26.94
N SER A 77 6.17 7.27 28.07
CA SER A 77 4.93 6.64 28.54
C SER A 77 3.65 7.36 28.09
N ILE A 78 3.77 8.39 27.24
CA ILE A 78 2.59 9.12 26.75
C ILE A 78 1.71 8.19 25.93
N ASP A 79 0.41 8.25 26.16
CA ASP A 79 -0.54 7.53 25.32
C ASP A 79 -0.64 8.18 23.93
N PHE A 80 -0.08 7.51 22.94
CA PHE A 80 -0.07 8.00 21.57
C PHE A 80 -1.50 8.13 21.01
N THR A 81 -2.43 7.24 21.41
CA THR A 81 -3.83 7.31 20.99
C THR A 81 -4.50 8.62 21.42
N SER A 82 -4.22 9.08 22.64
CA SER A 82 -4.71 10.39 23.12
C SER A 82 -4.18 11.56 22.29
N LEU A 83 -2.95 11.46 21.78
CA LEU A 83 -2.39 12.48 20.88
C LEU A 83 -3.04 12.42 19.49
N VAL A 84 -3.29 11.22 18.97
CA VAL A 84 -4.04 11.02 17.71
C VAL A 84 -5.42 11.66 17.83
N ASP A 85 -6.16 11.38 18.89
CA ASP A 85 -7.50 11.94 19.11
C ASP A 85 -7.51 13.47 19.16
N ARG A 86 -6.45 14.05 19.68
CA ARG A 86 -6.33 15.49 19.88
C ARG A 86 -5.81 16.24 18.67
N PHE A 87 -4.86 15.68 17.93
CA PHE A 87 -4.08 16.42 16.94
C PHE A 87 -4.22 15.90 15.51
N SER A 88 -4.73 14.66 15.31
CA SER A 88 -4.79 14.05 14.00
C SER A 88 -6.05 14.41 13.22
N ASP A 89 -5.88 14.64 11.93
CA ASP A 89 -6.99 14.75 10.97
C ASP A 89 -7.55 13.34 10.59
N ASP A 90 -6.77 12.26 10.80
CA ASP A 90 -7.20 10.87 10.65
C ASP A 90 -6.96 10.09 11.95
N LYS A 91 -8.05 9.63 12.58
CA LYS A 91 -8.03 8.96 13.88
C LYS A 91 -8.10 7.44 13.81
N ARG A 92 -8.01 6.88 12.59
CA ARG A 92 -8.14 5.44 12.38
C ARG A 92 -6.87 4.70 12.80
N CYS A 93 -7.07 3.50 13.34
CA CYS A 93 -6.02 2.51 13.52
C CYS A 93 -6.30 1.37 12.54
N VAL A 94 -5.45 1.20 11.53
CA VAL A 94 -5.72 0.33 10.38
C VAL A 94 -4.57 -0.64 10.13
N TRP A 95 -4.91 -1.83 9.62
CA TRP A 95 -3.94 -2.77 9.09
C TRP A 95 -3.60 -2.39 7.66
N ILE A 96 -2.31 -2.32 7.34
CA ILE A 96 -1.81 -2.09 5.98
C ILE A 96 -0.89 -3.23 5.53
N GLU A 97 -0.92 -3.48 4.24
CA GLU A 97 -0.03 -4.37 3.51
C GLU A 97 0.84 -3.57 2.55
N ASN A 98 1.89 -4.20 2.04
CA ASN A 98 2.73 -3.60 1.01
C ASN A 98 1.91 -3.26 -0.25
N LEU A 99 2.16 -2.11 -0.85
CA LEU A 99 1.49 -1.56 -2.03
C LEU A 99 0.03 -1.11 -1.81
N GLN A 100 -0.35 -0.77 -0.59
CA GLN A 100 -1.66 -0.20 -0.27
C GLN A 100 -1.65 1.31 -0.10
N THR A 101 -0.49 1.88 0.25
CA THR A 101 -0.33 3.30 0.51
C THR A 101 0.83 3.88 -0.31
N THR A 102 1.20 5.13 -0.04
CA THR A 102 2.36 5.73 -0.69
C THR A 102 3.66 5.05 -0.25
N SER A 103 4.66 5.07 -1.13
CA SER A 103 5.99 4.46 -0.87
C SER A 103 6.63 5.02 0.38
N GLU A 104 6.55 6.34 0.58
CA GLU A 104 7.11 7.06 1.72
C GLU A 104 6.47 6.63 3.03
N PHE A 105 5.14 6.44 3.03
CA PHE A 105 4.41 5.97 4.19
C PHE A 105 4.78 4.53 4.54
N GLU A 106 4.82 3.65 3.55
CA GLU A 106 5.18 2.25 3.74
C GLU A 106 6.63 2.05 4.18
N ASP A 107 7.58 2.84 3.64
CA ASP A 107 8.97 2.80 4.07
C ASP A 107 9.11 3.06 5.56
N VAL A 108 8.39 4.04 6.09
CA VAL A 108 8.39 4.33 7.52
C VAL A 108 7.65 3.24 8.29
N ALA A 109 6.42 2.89 7.89
CA ALA A 109 5.57 1.94 8.62
C ALA A 109 6.23 0.56 8.78
N PHE A 110 6.84 0.04 7.72
CA PHE A 110 7.48 -1.28 7.74
C PHE A 110 8.88 -1.28 8.38
N SER A 111 9.54 -0.11 8.52
CA SER A 111 10.82 0.01 9.22
C SER A 111 10.70 -0.01 10.74
N LEU A 112 9.53 0.39 11.28
CA LEU A 112 9.30 0.50 12.71
C LEU A 112 9.03 -0.85 13.36
N ALA A 113 9.51 -1.03 14.58
CA ALA A 113 9.12 -2.14 15.44
C ALA A 113 7.74 -1.89 16.06
N LYS A 114 7.11 -2.96 16.59
CA LYS A 114 5.87 -2.83 17.35
C LYS A 114 6.04 -1.88 18.54
N GLY A 115 5.14 -0.91 18.65
CA GLY A 115 5.15 0.14 19.68
C GLY A 115 6.03 1.34 19.34
N GLU A 116 6.88 1.25 18.32
CA GLU A 116 7.79 2.32 17.94
C GLU A 116 7.04 3.46 17.21
N ILE A 117 7.50 4.68 17.44
CA ILE A 117 6.93 5.92 16.87
C ILE A 117 7.96 6.55 15.93
N SER A 118 7.52 6.94 14.74
CA SER A 118 8.37 7.59 13.75
C SER A 118 8.72 9.03 14.13
N LYS A 119 9.79 9.54 13.51
CA LYS A 119 9.96 11.00 13.38
C LYS A 119 8.87 11.57 12.46
N PRO A 120 8.61 12.90 12.51
CA PRO A 120 7.78 13.55 11.50
C PRO A 120 8.32 13.31 10.09
N PHE A 121 7.44 12.98 9.14
CA PHE A 121 7.79 12.79 7.74
C PHE A 121 6.68 13.25 6.80
N PHE A 122 7.04 13.48 5.55
CA PHE A 122 6.12 13.92 4.50
C PHE A 122 5.68 12.77 3.62
N THR A 123 4.45 12.86 3.15
CA THR A 123 3.93 12.16 1.98
C THR A 123 3.27 13.17 1.04
N PRO A 124 2.85 12.79 -0.18
CA PRO A 124 2.08 13.68 -1.03
C PRO A 124 0.76 14.19 -0.42
N GLU A 125 0.25 13.53 0.62
CA GLU A 125 -0.99 13.90 1.31
C GLU A 125 -0.78 14.87 2.47
N GLY A 126 0.40 14.89 3.07
CA GLY A 126 0.69 15.78 4.19
C GLY A 126 1.83 15.35 5.11
N LEU A 127 1.73 15.76 6.37
CA LEU A 127 2.68 15.46 7.44
C LEU A 127 2.17 14.35 8.35
N HIS A 128 3.07 13.47 8.75
CA HIS A 128 2.75 12.31 9.57
C HIS A 128 3.73 12.13 10.73
N ILE A 129 3.22 11.65 11.87
CA ILE A 129 3.95 10.91 12.89
C ILE A 129 3.21 9.59 13.06
N LEU A 130 3.88 8.47 12.89
CA LEU A 130 3.31 7.15 12.80
C LEU A 130 3.71 6.29 14.00
N GLN A 131 2.78 5.50 14.53
CA GLN A 131 3.08 4.41 15.46
C GLN A 131 2.62 3.07 14.88
N VAL A 132 3.47 2.05 14.98
CA VAL A 132 3.08 0.67 14.71
C VAL A 132 2.49 0.07 15.98
N ALA A 133 1.17 -0.09 16.01
CA ALA A 133 0.46 -0.68 17.14
C ALA A 133 0.66 -2.19 17.23
N ASP A 134 0.68 -2.89 16.06
CA ASP A 134 0.90 -4.32 15.98
C ASP A 134 1.51 -4.74 14.63
N ARG A 135 2.07 -5.96 14.55
CA ARG A 135 2.63 -6.57 13.33
C ARG A 135 2.19 -8.00 13.18
N LYS A 136 1.96 -8.40 11.94
CA LYS A 136 1.74 -9.80 11.54
C LYS A 136 2.73 -10.16 10.46
N GLU A 137 3.42 -11.29 10.63
CA GLU A 137 4.27 -11.84 9.58
C GLU A 137 3.45 -12.37 8.41
N VAL A 138 4.12 -12.63 7.28
CA VAL A 138 3.48 -13.26 6.12
C VAL A 138 2.92 -14.61 6.53
N SER A 139 1.63 -14.80 6.33
CA SER A 139 0.95 -16.07 6.56
C SER A 139 1.49 -17.17 5.64
N ALA A 140 1.20 -18.45 5.95
CA ALA A 140 1.56 -19.56 5.08
C ALA A 140 1.00 -19.39 3.65
N TYR A 141 1.71 -19.91 2.65
CA TYR A 141 1.34 -19.74 1.24
C TYR A 141 -0.10 -20.17 0.95
N GLU A 142 -0.52 -21.27 1.55
CA GLU A 142 -1.87 -21.84 1.37
C GLU A 142 -2.98 -20.88 1.79
N ILE A 143 -2.71 -20.01 2.81
CA ILE A 143 -3.69 -19.04 3.31
C ILE A 143 -3.79 -17.81 2.38
N VAL A 144 -2.67 -17.43 1.76
CA VAL A 144 -2.60 -16.20 0.94
C VAL A 144 -2.68 -16.48 -0.56
N SER A 145 -2.60 -17.75 -0.98
CA SER A 145 -2.54 -18.13 -2.40
C SER A 145 -3.71 -17.59 -3.22
N ASP A 146 -4.93 -17.66 -2.72
CA ASP A 146 -6.12 -17.13 -3.41
C ASP A 146 -6.05 -15.62 -3.62
N SER A 147 -5.58 -14.88 -2.62
CA SER A 147 -5.37 -13.44 -2.72
C SER A 147 -4.29 -13.11 -3.76
N LEU A 148 -3.17 -13.83 -3.76
CA LEU A 148 -2.09 -13.66 -4.73
C LEU A 148 -2.53 -14.01 -6.14
N LEU A 149 -3.26 -15.12 -6.32
CA LEU A 149 -3.83 -15.52 -7.60
C LEU A 149 -4.81 -14.47 -8.14
N ASN A 150 -5.65 -13.89 -7.29
CA ASN A 150 -6.56 -12.83 -7.68
C ASN A 150 -5.80 -11.54 -8.08
N ARG A 151 -4.71 -11.21 -7.40
CA ARG A 151 -3.85 -10.07 -7.76
C ARG A 151 -3.16 -10.31 -9.11
N LEU A 152 -2.63 -11.51 -9.35
CA LEU A 152 -2.02 -11.89 -10.62
C LEU A 152 -3.05 -11.91 -11.76
N ARG A 153 -4.28 -12.35 -11.51
CA ARG A 153 -5.37 -12.32 -12.50
C ARG A 153 -5.78 -10.91 -12.93
N ARG A 154 -5.63 -9.92 -12.04
CA ARG A 154 -5.96 -8.51 -12.34
C ARG A 154 -4.84 -7.80 -13.11
N GLN A 155 -3.58 -8.07 -12.79
CA GLN A 155 -2.43 -7.39 -13.41
C GLN A 155 -2.28 -7.62 -14.93
N PRO A 156 -2.45 -8.84 -15.46
CA PRO A 156 -2.32 -9.07 -16.91
C PRO A 156 -3.46 -8.44 -17.73
N LEU A 157 -4.62 -8.22 -17.14
CA LEU A 157 -5.76 -7.62 -17.85
C LEU A 157 -5.49 -6.14 -18.22
N ASP A 158 -4.73 -5.40 -17.41
CA ASP A 158 -4.47 -3.98 -17.67
C ASP A 158 -3.30 -3.73 -18.64
N LYS A 159 -2.25 -4.55 -18.59
CA LYS A 159 -1.02 -4.35 -19.39
C LYS A 159 -0.88 -5.31 -20.59
N GLY A 160 -1.42 -6.51 -20.48
CA GLY A 160 -1.36 -7.53 -21.52
C GLY A 160 -2.51 -7.45 -22.54
N THR A 161 -3.65 -6.93 -22.15
CA THR A 161 -4.84 -6.85 -22.99
C THR A 161 -4.66 -5.94 -24.20
N GLU A 162 -3.99 -4.82 -24.07
CA GLU A 162 -3.75 -3.91 -25.20
C GLU A 162 -2.86 -4.56 -26.25
N ALA A 163 -1.77 -5.23 -25.84
CA ALA A 163 -0.87 -5.93 -26.74
C ALA A 163 -1.57 -7.11 -27.42
N ILE A 164 -2.39 -7.88 -26.69
CA ILE A 164 -3.16 -9.01 -27.24
C ILE A 164 -4.25 -8.51 -28.19
N VAL A 165 -4.96 -7.43 -27.86
CA VAL A 165 -5.96 -6.82 -28.73
C VAL A 165 -5.33 -6.30 -30.03
N GLU A 166 -4.16 -5.67 -29.96
CA GLU A 166 -3.41 -5.20 -31.13
C GLU A 166 -2.90 -6.37 -31.98
N GLN A 167 -2.46 -7.46 -31.37
CA GLN A 167 -2.05 -8.67 -32.08
C GLN A 167 -3.24 -9.34 -32.79
N LEU A 168 -4.38 -9.45 -32.10
CA LEU A 168 -5.61 -10.00 -32.70
C LEU A 168 -6.17 -9.10 -33.83
N LYS A 169 -6.09 -7.77 -33.70
CA LYS A 169 -6.46 -6.86 -34.78
C LYS A 169 -5.60 -7.08 -36.03
N LYS A 170 -4.31 -7.30 -35.88
CA LYS A 170 -3.39 -7.60 -36.98
C LYS A 170 -3.67 -8.97 -37.61
N GLU A 171 -3.91 -9.99 -36.77
CA GLU A 171 -4.12 -11.38 -37.22
C GLU A 171 -5.43 -11.56 -37.99
N TYR A 172 -6.47 -10.83 -37.57
CA TYR A 172 -7.80 -10.90 -38.22
C TYR A 172 -8.10 -9.74 -39.18
N GLN A 173 -7.09 -8.95 -39.57
CA GLN A 173 -7.22 -7.80 -40.49
C GLN A 173 -8.45 -6.92 -40.17
N TYR A 174 -8.68 -6.65 -38.88
CA TYR A 174 -9.79 -5.81 -38.45
C TYR A 174 -9.59 -4.38 -38.94
N VAL A 175 -10.42 -3.97 -39.91
CA VAL A 175 -10.55 -2.57 -40.33
C VAL A 175 -11.77 -2.00 -39.59
N PRO A 176 -11.65 -0.87 -38.85
CA PRO A 176 -12.74 -0.27 -38.12
C PRO A 176 -13.88 0.29 -39.02
#